data_84a48924af2c52c76bbd08494d710ee0
#
_entry.id   84a48924af2c52c76bbd08494d710ee0
#
_cell.length_a   1.000
_cell.length_b   1.000
_cell.length_c   1.000
_cell.angle_alpha   90.00
_cell.angle_beta   90.00
_cell.angle_gamma   90.00
#
_symmetry.space_group_name_H-M   'P 1'
#
loop_
_entity.id
_entity.type
_entity.pdbx_description
1 polymer ?
#
loop_
_entity_poly.entity_id
_entity_poly.type
_entity_poly.pdbx_seq_one_letter_code
_entity_poly.pdbx_strand_id
1 'polypeptide(L)'
;MPKVICNECKREWSKEELKPYIENVSEKGNVRRYYLQCPYCKTKYICFYDDAKIEGWQNLRAVTYDVRLQHKLKMQIIDRMQMLKNKYGG
;
A
#
# COMPACT_ATOMS: atom_id res chain seq x y z
N MET A 1 -15.79 -12.80 -8.98
CA MET A 1 -14.91 -11.79 -8.39
C MET A 1 -15.26 -11.56 -6.94
N PRO A 2 -14.25 -11.44 -6.07
CA PRO A 2 -14.54 -11.08 -4.69
C PRO A 2 -15.17 -9.69 -4.63
N LYS A 3 -16.24 -9.57 -3.88
CA LYS A 3 -16.89 -8.29 -3.66
C LYS A 3 -16.27 -7.62 -2.44
N VAL A 4 -16.04 -6.31 -2.52
CA VAL A 4 -15.53 -5.54 -1.39
C VAL A 4 -16.71 -4.85 -0.72
N ILE A 5 -16.87 -5.11 0.57
CA ILE A 5 -17.95 -4.55 1.37
C ILE A 5 -17.33 -3.72 2.49
N CYS A 6 -17.80 -2.48 2.64
CA CYS A 6 -17.36 -1.61 3.73
C CYS A 6 -17.81 -2.17 5.08
N ASN A 7 -16.89 -2.31 6.04
CA ASN A 7 -17.21 -2.81 7.38
C ASN A 7 -18.04 -1.83 8.21
N GLU A 8 -17.96 -0.54 7.91
CA GLU A 8 -18.65 0.50 8.66
C GLU A 8 -20.08 0.71 8.19
N CYS A 9 -20.30 0.92 6.89
CA CYS A 9 -21.64 1.20 6.35
C CYS A 9 -22.28 -0.01 5.67
N LYS A 10 -21.56 -1.12 5.54
CA LYS A 10 -22.03 -2.39 4.96
C LYS A 10 -22.45 -2.31 3.49
N ARG A 11 -22.06 -1.25 2.78
CA ARG A 11 -22.35 -1.12 1.36
C ARG A 11 -21.30 -1.80 0.52
N GLU A 12 -21.72 -2.40 -0.58
CA GLU A 12 -20.84 -3.03 -1.55
C GLU A 12 -20.24 -1.95 -2.48
N TRP A 13 -18.95 -2.06 -2.75
CA TRP A 13 -18.25 -1.15 -3.67
C TRP A 13 -18.31 -1.70 -5.09
N SER A 14 -18.58 -0.82 -6.04
CA SER A 14 -18.46 -1.17 -7.45
C SER A 14 -16.98 -1.24 -7.84
N LYS A 15 -16.71 -1.88 -8.99
CA LYS A 15 -15.35 -2.01 -9.50
C LYS A 15 -14.71 -0.63 -9.78
N GLU A 16 -15.50 0.33 -10.22
CA GLU A 16 -15.04 1.69 -10.49
C GLU A 16 -14.70 2.45 -9.21
N GLU A 17 -15.30 2.06 -8.09
CA GLU A 17 -15.06 2.68 -6.77
C GLU A 17 -13.81 2.14 -6.09
N LEU A 18 -13.23 1.04 -6.58
CA LEU A 18 -12.02 0.41 -6.03
C LEU A 18 -10.76 1.06 -6.58
N LYS A 19 -10.67 2.37 -6.53
CA LYS A 19 -9.49 3.12 -6.96
C LYS A 19 -8.66 3.51 -5.76
N PRO A 20 -7.37 3.12 -5.72
CA PRO A 20 -6.51 3.54 -4.61
C PRO A 20 -6.21 5.04 -4.70
N TYR A 21 -6.22 5.67 -3.54
CA TYR A 21 -5.76 7.04 -3.39
C TYR A 21 -4.34 7.03 -2.89
N ILE A 22 -3.57 8.04 -3.26
CA ILE A 22 -2.18 8.20 -2.86
C ILE A 22 -2.05 9.49 -2.08
N GLU A 23 -1.53 9.38 -0.86
CA GLU A 23 -1.32 10.52 0.03
C GLU A 23 0.14 10.60 0.42
N ASN A 24 0.72 11.78 0.36
CA ASN A 24 2.07 12.02 0.83
C ASN A 24 2.04 12.29 2.32
N VAL A 25 2.72 11.44 3.11
CA VAL A 25 2.71 11.53 4.58
C VAL A 25 4.02 12.04 5.17
N SER A 26 5.04 12.23 4.34
CA SER A 26 6.35 12.74 4.75
C SER A 26 6.49 14.22 4.41
N GLU A 27 7.09 15.01 5.30
CA GLU A 27 7.38 16.41 5.03
C GLU A 27 8.28 16.60 3.81
N LYS A 28 9.18 15.63 3.56
CA LYS A 28 10.09 15.66 2.43
C LYS A 28 9.48 15.12 1.13
N GLY A 29 8.24 14.65 1.18
CA GLY A 29 7.51 14.19 0.02
C GLY A 29 7.93 12.83 -0.54
N ASN A 30 8.72 12.05 0.22
CA ASN A 30 9.27 10.78 -0.26
C ASN A 30 8.59 9.54 0.32
N VAL A 31 7.60 9.69 1.19
CA VAL A 31 6.82 8.57 1.74
C VAL A 31 5.36 8.76 1.35
N ARG A 32 4.79 7.74 0.73
CA ARG A 32 3.42 7.78 0.22
C ARG A 32 2.58 6.70 0.92
N ARG A 33 1.33 7.06 1.20
CA ARG A 33 0.33 6.15 1.75
C ARG A 33 -0.68 5.83 0.67
N TYR A 34 -0.91 4.55 0.43
CA TYR A 34 -1.94 4.08 -0.48
C TYR A 34 -3.14 3.63 0.34
N TYR A 35 -4.31 4.16 0.03
CA TYR A 35 -5.52 3.81 0.78
C TYR A 35 -6.74 3.74 -0.14
N LEU A 36 -7.74 2.98 0.30
CA LEU A 36 -9.07 2.98 -0.30
C LEU A 36 -10.00 3.77 0.62
N GLN A 37 -10.92 4.50 0.04
CA GLN A 37 -11.91 5.26 0.81
C GLN A 37 -13.30 4.86 0.37
N CYS A 38 -14.17 4.50 1.33
CA CYS A 38 -15.56 4.20 1.04
C CYS A 38 -16.24 5.47 0.49
N PRO A 39 -16.88 5.38 -0.70
CA PRO A 39 -17.53 6.56 -1.29
C PRO A 39 -18.78 6.98 -0.55
N TYR A 40 -19.32 6.13 0.31
CA TYR A 40 -20.56 6.38 1.03
C TYR A 40 -20.34 6.97 2.42
N CYS A 41 -19.50 6.34 3.24
CA CYS A 41 -19.26 6.78 4.61
C CYS A 41 -17.90 7.47 4.81
N LYS A 42 -17.08 7.52 3.77
CA LYS A 42 -15.73 8.15 3.77
C LYS A 42 -14.70 7.50 4.69
N THR A 43 -14.96 6.28 5.16
CA THR A 43 -13.99 5.54 5.96
C THR A 43 -12.78 5.17 5.11
N LYS A 44 -11.59 5.44 5.61
CA LYS A 44 -10.32 5.13 4.92
C LYS A 44 -9.80 3.77 5.34
N TYR A 45 -9.37 2.98 4.35
CA TYR A 45 -8.76 1.67 4.55
C TYR A 45 -7.33 1.73 4.02
N ILE A 46 -6.35 1.73 4.91
CA ILE A 46 -4.94 1.84 4.54
C ILE A 46 -4.49 0.51 3.92
N CYS A 47 -3.97 0.58 2.70
CA CYS A 47 -3.48 -0.60 1.98
C CYS A 47 -2.01 -0.84 2.28
N PHE A 48 -1.15 0.13 1.99
CA PHE A 48 0.28 -0.01 2.24
C PHE A 48 0.97 1.35 2.18
N TYR A 49 2.23 1.35 2.58
CA TYR A 49 3.12 2.52 2.49
C TYR A 49 4.22 2.24 1.48
N ASP A 50 4.70 3.29 0.83
CA ASP A 50 5.75 3.20 -0.18
C ASP A 50 6.74 4.36 -0.01
N ASP A 51 8.00 4.12 -0.40
CA ASP A 51 9.01 5.17 -0.47
C ASP A 51 10.00 4.85 -1.60
N ALA A 52 11.01 5.72 -1.78
CA ALA A 52 12.00 5.55 -2.86
C ALA A 52 12.77 4.24 -2.73
N LYS A 53 13.08 3.79 -1.51
CA LYS A 53 13.80 2.53 -1.29
C LYS A 53 12.95 1.32 -1.67
N ILE A 54 11.68 1.31 -1.26
CA ILE A 54 10.76 0.23 -1.60
C ILE A 54 10.58 0.17 -3.12
N GLU A 55 10.40 1.31 -3.76
CA GLU A 55 10.27 1.39 -5.21
C GLU A 55 11.51 0.83 -5.92
N GLY A 56 12.71 1.20 -5.45
CA GLY A 56 13.97 0.66 -5.98
C GLY A 56 14.07 -0.85 -5.82
N TRP A 57 13.70 -1.37 -4.67
CA TRP A 57 13.71 -2.82 -4.42
C TRP A 57 12.68 -3.57 -5.28
N GLN A 58 11.49 -2.99 -5.49
CA GLN A 58 10.47 -3.57 -6.35
C GLN A 58 10.95 -3.63 -7.80
N ASN A 59 11.59 -2.58 -8.29
CA ASN A 59 12.15 -2.55 -9.63
C ASN A 59 13.28 -3.58 -9.79
N LEU A 60 14.17 -3.68 -8.80
CA LEU A 60 15.24 -4.67 -8.82
C LEU A 60 14.69 -6.10 -8.78
N ARG A 61 13.67 -6.34 -7.97
CA ARG A 61 13.01 -7.64 -7.88
C ARG A 61 12.39 -8.05 -9.22
N ALA A 62 11.81 -7.08 -9.94
CA ALA A 62 11.17 -7.34 -11.23
C ALA A 62 12.15 -7.79 -12.30
N VAL A 63 13.42 -7.36 -12.24
CA VAL A 63 14.46 -7.70 -13.22
C VAL A 63 15.42 -8.79 -12.74
N THR A 64 15.24 -9.30 -11.55
CA THR A 64 16.12 -10.31 -10.95
C THR A 64 15.57 -11.70 -11.21
N TYR A 65 16.43 -12.61 -11.70
CA TYR A 65 16.08 -14.01 -11.95
C TYR A 65 16.47 -14.94 -10.80
N ASP A 66 17.28 -14.45 -9.84
CA ASP A 66 17.70 -15.24 -8.68
C ASP A 66 16.57 -15.31 -7.65
N VAL A 67 16.04 -16.52 -7.42
CA VAL A 67 14.93 -16.76 -6.49
C VAL A 67 15.30 -16.36 -5.05
N ARG A 68 16.55 -16.61 -4.64
CA ARG A 68 17.02 -16.27 -3.29
C ARG A 68 17.05 -14.76 -3.09
N LEU A 69 17.54 -14.04 -4.09
CA LEU A 69 17.59 -12.59 -4.04
C LEU A 69 16.19 -11.98 -4.09
N GLN A 70 15.29 -12.54 -4.90
CA GLN A 70 13.89 -12.11 -4.94
C GLN A 70 13.23 -12.24 -3.57
N HIS A 71 13.46 -13.37 -2.89
CA HIS A 71 12.92 -13.58 -1.55
C HIS A 71 13.48 -12.60 -0.54
N LYS A 72 14.78 -12.34 -0.59
CA LYS A 72 15.45 -11.38 0.29
C LYS A 72 14.89 -9.97 0.08
N LEU A 73 14.72 -9.55 -1.17
CA LEU A 73 14.14 -8.26 -1.51
C LEU A 73 12.69 -8.15 -1.01
N LYS A 74 11.91 -9.21 -1.18
CA LYS A 74 10.53 -9.26 -0.69
C LYS A 74 10.47 -9.03 0.82
N MET A 75 11.35 -9.69 1.57
CA MET A 75 11.39 -9.55 3.02
C MET A 75 11.82 -8.15 3.45
N GLN A 76 12.78 -7.56 2.76
CA GLN A 76 13.20 -6.18 3.01
C GLN A 76 12.06 -5.18 2.76
N ILE A 77 11.31 -5.38 1.67
CA ILE A 77 10.15 -4.55 1.34
C ILE A 77 9.10 -4.63 2.45
N ILE A 78 8.77 -5.84 2.89
CA ILE A 78 7.77 -6.08 3.93
C ILE A 78 8.19 -5.41 5.25
N ASP A 79 9.44 -5.61 5.66
CA ASP A 79 9.97 -5.02 6.89
C ASP A 79 9.92 -3.50 6.86
N ARG A 80 10.29 -2.91 5.73
CA ARG A 80 10.24 -1.45 5.59
C ARG A 80 8.82 -0.91 5.56
N MET A 81 7.91 -1.60 4.88
CA MET A 81 6.49 -1.23 4.90
C MET A 81 5.93 -1.25 6.31
N GLN A 82 6.29 -2.27 7.11
CA GLN A 82 5.86 -2.36 8.50
C GLN A 82 6.44 -1.22 9.34
N MET A 83 7.69 -0.87 9.12
CA MET A 83 8.34 0.26 9.79
C MET A 83 7.62 1.59 9.46
N LEU A 84 7.31 1.81 8.19
CA LEU A 84 6.60 3.01 7.75
C LEU A 84 5.19 3.05 8.34
N LYS A 85 4.51 1.92 8.40
CA LYS A 85 3.19 1.82 9.02
C LYS A 85 3.25 2.21 10.50
N ASN A 86 4.25 1.73 11.22
CA ASN A 86 4.42 2.06 12.64
C ASN A 86 4.76 3.53 12.84
N LYS A 87 5.53 4.11 11.92
CA LYS A 87 5.97 5.51 12.03
C LYS A 87 4.87 6.50 11.62
N TYR A 88 4.16 6.22 10.54
CA TYR A 88 3.19 7.15 9.94
C TYR A 88 1.74 6.72 10.09
N GLY A 89 1.50 5.48 10.45
CA GLY A 89 0.15 4.91 10.55
C GLY A 89 -0.59 5.24 11.84
N GLY A 90 0.05 6.01 12.71
CA GLY A 90 -0.50 6.56 13.93
C GLY A 90 -1.56 5.79 14.63
#